data_5720a1ee99695825e92bcd6093224aff
#
_entry.id   5720a1ee99695825e92bcd6093224aff
#
_cell.length_a   1.000
_cell.length_b   1.000
_cell.length_c   1.000
_cell.angle_alpha   90.00
_cell.angle_beta   90.00
_cell.angle_gamma   90.00
#
_symmetry.space_group_name_H-M   'P 1'
#
loop_
_entity.id
_entity.type
_entity.pdbx_description
1 polymer ?
#
loop_
_entity_poly.entity_id
_entity_poly.type
_entity_poly.pdbx_seq_one_letter_code
_entity_poly.pdbx_strand_id
1 'polypeptide(L)'
;ERLWNKIAIGDIILLPKEMENDENLFKVKNLMKIAKEIYSNNGLDMSPLENLLNEIVDEDKIRNSEIDFGIATFSLSEKSENYYFIKDIPYGKLTEYLMASACFPGFKARTIDEKKFIDGGVSNNMPINMLLEKGIDNIIAIDVKGVGFYRTFNLAGKNVINIKCSRPQTGTFDFDRDGIRKSIQDGYYDCMKAFGKFSGVLYSFKARDYAAARRLYSKELIEGIEIAANIFGVNPYKLYTIDELV
;
A
#
# COMPACT_ATOMS: atom_id res chain seq x y z
N GLU A 1 10.59 6.68 7.67
CA GLU A 1 10.24 6.48 9.10
C GLU A 1 9.95 7.79 9.83
N ARG A 2 10.76 8.86 9.64
CA ARG A 2 10.54 10.17 10.32
C ARG A 2 9.22 10.84 9.92
N LEU A 3 8.78 10.69 8.67
CA LEU A 3 7.53 11.26 8.17
C LEU A 3 6.34 10.53 8.79
N TRP A 4 6.32 9.20 8.71
CA TRP A 4 5.23 8.36 9.21
C TRP A 4 5.01 8.47 10.72
N ASN A 5 6.04 8.79 11.49
CA ASN A 5 5.91 9.03 12.94
C ASN A 5 5.21 10.36 13.28
N LYS A 6 4.93 11.21 12.29
CA LYS A 6 4.32 12.53 12.49
C LYS A 6 2.91 12.63 11.90
N ILE A 7 2.59 11.81 10.90
CA ILE A 7 1.29 11.85 10.21
C ILE A 7 0.19 11.23 11.10
N ALA A 8 -0.92 11.95 11.22
CA ALA A 8 -2.16 11.50 11.84
C ALA A 8 -3.30 11.53 10.82
N ILE A 9 -4.45 10.92 11.14
CA ILE A 9 -5.61 10.92 10.24
C ILE A 9 -6.08 12.34 9.87
N GLY A 10 -5.95 13.30 10.78
CA GLY A 10 -6.29 14.71 10.55
C GLY A 10 -5.39 15.41 9.53
N ASP A 11 -4.17 14.89 9.26
CA ASP A 11 -3.29 15.39 8.21
C ASP A 11 -3.69 14.89 6.83
N ILE A 12 -4.62 13.93 6.76
CA ILE A 12 -5.09 13.31 5.53
C ILE A 12 -6.51 13.75 5.17
N ILE A 13 -7.39 13.77 6.16
CA ILE A 13 -8.83 14.01 5.99
C ILE A 13 -9.28 15.12 6.92
N LEU A 14 -10.09 16.05 6.42
CA LEU A 14 -10.79 17.01 7.25
C LEU A 14 -11.92 16.27 7.99
N LEU A 15 -11.73 16.10 9.30
CA LEU A 15 -12.71 15.44 10.18
C LEU A 15 -13.64 16.49 10.82
N PRO A 16 -14.91 16.12 11.08
CA PRO A 16 -15.76 16.91 11.98
C PRO A 16 -15.10 17.05 13.35
N LYS A 17 -15.15 18.25 13.96
CA LYS A 17 -14.49 18.55 15.24
C LYS A 17 -14.78 17.54 16.35
N GLU A 18 -15.96 16.95 16.34
CA GLU A 18 -16.39 15.93 17.31
C GLU A 18 -15.70 14.59 17.14
N MET A 19 -14.96 14.40 16.04
CA MET A 19 -14.31 13.15 15.64
C MET A 19 -12.78 13.24 15.58
N GLU A 20 -12.19 14.44 15.69
CA GLU A 20 -10.75 14.67 15.54
C GLU A 20 -9.87 13.88 16.54
N ASN A 21 -10.42 13.57 17.73
CA ASN A 21 -9.70 12.87 18.79
C ASN A 21 -10.31 11.49 19.11
N ASP A 22 -11.17 10.92 18.24
CA ASP A 22 -11.78 9.62 18.49
C ASP A 22 -10.87 8.49 17.97
N GLU A 23 -10.12 7.85 18.87
CA GLU A 23 -9.27 6.68 18.57
C GLU A 23 -10.04 5.53 17.90
N ASN A 24 -11.35 5.58 17.90
CA ASN A 24 -12.24 4.58 17.34
C ASN A 24 -13.05 5.12 16.14
N LEU A 25 -12.47 6.03 15.38
CA LEU A 25 -13.11 6.75 14.28
C LEU A 25 -13.90 5.81 13.33
N PHE A 26 -13.32 4.69 12.96
CA PHE A 26 -13.92 3.72 12.04
C PHE A 26 -14.70 2.59 12.73
N LYS A 27 -14.97 2.68 14.05
CA LYS A 27 -15.89 1.75 14.68
C LYS A 27 -17.34 1.97 14.21
N VAL A 28 -18.12 0.90 14.24
CA VAL A 28 -19.51 0.84 13.71
C VAL A 28 -20.37 2.04 14.14
N LYS A 29 -20.26 2.51 15.39
CA LYS A 29 -21.02 3.66 15.90
C LYS A 29 -20.74 4.99 15.17
N ASN A 30 -19.56 5.14 14.60
CA ASN A 30 -19.13 6.35 13.88
C ASN A 30 -19.34 6.24 12.37
N LEU A 31 -19.52 5.02 11.84
CA LEU A 31 -19.74 4.79 10.40
C LEU A 31 -20.97 5.53 9.86
N MET A 32 -22.03 5.64 10.66
CA MET A 32 -23.23 6.40 10.25
C MET A 32 -22.97 7.91 10.15
N LYS A 33 -22.11 8.47 11.03
CA LYS A 33 -21.71 9.87 10.96
C LYS A 33 -20.86 10.13 9.73
N ILE A 34 -19.88 9.26 9.46
CA ILE A 34 -19.03 9.32 8.27
C ILE A 34 -19.89 9.20 7.00
N ALA A 35 -20.82 8.24 6.95
CA ALA A 35 -21.72 8.07 5.83
C ALA A 35 -22.57 9.32 5.57
N LYS A 36 -23.06 9.97 6.65
CA LYS A 36 -23.82 11.23 6.55
C LYS A 36 -22.94 12.35 5.99
N GLU A 37 -21.70 12.46 6.44
CA GLU A 37 -20.73 13.45 5.97
C GLU A 37 -20.42 13.26 4.48
N ILE A 38 -20.13 12.00 4.07
CA ILE A 38 -19.93 11.65 2.67
C ILE A 38 -21.13 12.05 1.82
N TYR A 39 -22.34 11.74 2.28
CA TYR A 39 -23.57 12.06 1.53
C TYR A 39 -23.82 13.57 1.45
N SER A 40 -23.65 14.31 2.56
CA SER A 40 -23.98 15.73 2.64
C SER A 40 -22.99 16.60 1.84
N ASN A 41 -21.72 16.17 1.75
CA ASN A 41 -20.63 16.98 1.18
C ASN A 41 -20.07 16.42 -0.14
N ASN A 42 -20.76 15.46 -0.77
CA ASN A 42 -20.28 14.75 -1.96
C ASN A 42 -18.92 14.08 -1.76
N GLY A 43 -18.61 13.62 -0.56
CA GLY A 43 -17.38 12.96 -0.17
C GLY A 43 -16.62 13.68 0.93
N LEU A 44 -15.70 12.94 1.56
CA LEU A 44 -14.80 13.48 2.57
C LEU A 44 -13.78 14.43 1.95
N ASP A 45 -13.41 15.46 2.67
CA ASP A 45 -12.46 16.47 2.23
C ASP A 45 -11.02 16.05 2.52
N MET A 46 -10.16 16.06 1.51
CA MET A 46 -8.75 15.70 1.57
C MET A 46 -7.83 16.93 1.48
N SER A 47 -8.32 18.14 1.74
CA SER A 47 -7.48 19.33 1.72
C SER A 47 -6.27 19.27 2.68
N PRO A 48 -6.33 18.61 3.85
CA PRO A 48 -5.14 18.43 4.67
C PRO A 48 -4.03 17.64 3.93
N LEU A 49 -4.38 16.56 3.24
CA LEU A 49 -3.41 15.79 2.42
C LEU A 49 -2.84 16.63 1.29
N GLU A 50 -3.66 17.44 0.63
CA GLU A 50 -3.21 18.34 -0.43
C GLU A 50 -2.19 19.35 0.08
N ASN A 51 -2.44 19.95 1.25
CA ASN A 51 -1.51 20.86 1.90
C ASN A 51 -0.19 20.15 2.26
N LEU A 52 -0.26 18.96 2.83
CA LEU A 52 0.91 18.14 3.15
C LEU A 52 1.72 17.82 1.89
N LEU A 53 1.07 17.39 0.80
CA LEU A 53 1.76 17.09 -0.46
C LEU A 53 2.43 18.36 -1.04
N ASN A 54 1.77 19.51 -1.00
CA ASN A 54 2.35 20.77 -1.45
C ASN A 54 3.58 21.20 -0.63
N GLU A 55 3.65 20.80 0.65
CA GLU A 55 4.81 21.05 1.50
C GLU A 55 5.98 20.11 1.22
N ILE A 56 5.71 18.82 0.99
CA ILE A 56 6.77 17.79 0.95
C ILE A 56 7.19 17.39 -0.46
N VAL A 57 6.35 17.59 -1.48
CA VAL A 57 6.62 17.19 -2.87
C VAL A 57 7.43 18.27 -3.57
N ASP A 58 8.64 17.91 -3.97
CA ASP A 58 9.52 18.73 -4.79
C ASP A 58 9.40 18.26 -6.25
N GLU A 59 8.53 18.91 -7.01
CA GLU A 59 8.25 18.54 -8.40
C GLU A 59 9.49 18.66 -9.28
N ASP A 60 10.35 19.67 -9.03
CA ASP A 60 11.57 19.84 -9.80
C ASP A 60 12.55 18.69 -9.60
N LYS A 61 12.70 18.19 -8.37
CA LYS A 61 13.53 17.02 -8.10
C LYS A 61 13.00 15.77 -8.79
N ILE A 62 11.67 15.57 -8.79
CA ILE A 62 11.05 14.41 -9.45
C ILE A 62 11.28 14.48 -10.95
N ARG A 63 11.09 15.64 -11.57
CA ARG A 63 11.27 15.83 -13.02
C ARG A 63 12.72 15.69 -13.48
N ASN A 64 13.66 16.11 -12.63
CA ASN A 64 15.10 16.01 -12.92
C ASN A 64 15.71 14.66 -12.49
N SER A 65 14.89 13.74 -11.96
CA SER A 65 15.34 12.40 -11.58
C SER A 65 15.58 11.53 -12.83
N GLU A 66 16.59 10.67 -12.76
CA GLU A 66 16.79 9.58 -13.73
C GLU A 66 15.73 8.48 -13.60
N ILE A 67 15.00 8.45 -12.47
CA ILE A 67 13.92 7.50 -12.21
C ILE A 67 12.63 8.10 -12.76
N ASP A 68 12.01 7.41 -13.72
CA ASP A 68 10.70 7.80 -14.23
C ASP A 68 9.63 7.54 -13.17
N PHE A 69 8.70 8.48 -13.00
CA PHE A 69 7.61 8.40 -12.03
C PHE A 69 6.27 8.33 -12.75
N GLY A 70 5.40 7.44 -12.30
CA GLY A 70 4.08 7.29 -12.89
C GLY A 70 2.98 7.04 -11.87
N ILE A 71 1.76 7.47 -12.20
CA ILE A 71 0.55 7.39 -11.39
C ILE A 71 -0.58 6.72 -12.16
N ALA A 72 -1.41 5.96 -11.45
CA ALA A 72 -2.63 5.38 -11.97
C ALA A 72 -3.85 6.08 -11.35
N THR A 73 -4.83 6.42 -12.18
CA THR A 73 -6.11 7.00 -11.78
C THR A 73 -7.25 6.31 -12.51
N PHE A 74 -8.49 6.53 -12.06
CA PHE A 74 -9.67 6.12 -12.78
C PHE A 74 -10.53 7.35 -13.12
N SER A 75 -10.78 7.58 -14.41
CA SER A 75 -11.66 8.65 -14.88
C SER A 75 -13.12 8.23 -14.74
N LEU A 76 -13.87 8.92 -13.89
CA LEU A 76 -15.33 8.76 -13.80
C LEU A 76 -16.03 9.30 -15.03
N SER A 77 -15.47 10.33 -15.68
CA SER A 77 -16.03 10.95 -16.88
C SER A 77 -15.92 10.03 -18.09
N GLU A 78 -14.79 9.35 -18.26
CA GLU A 78 -14.51 8.47 -19.40
C GLU A 78 -14.74 6.98 -19.07
N LYS A 79 -14.95 6.65 -17.78
CA LYS A 79 -15.10 5.28 -17.26
C LYS A 79 -13.92 4.38 -17.64
N SER A 80 -12.70 4.93 -17.54
CA SER A 80 -11.46 4.29 -17.98
C SER A 80 -10.34 4.49 -16.99
N GLU A 81 -9.40 3.53 -16.99
CA GLU A 81 -8.10 3.68 -16.33
C GLU A 81 -7.25 4.68 -17.10
N ASN A 82 -6.53 5.51 -16.36
CA ASN A 82 -5.60 6.47 -16.94
C ASN A 82 -4.25 6.35 -16.22
N TYR A 83 -3.18 6.29 -16.99
CA TYR A 83 -1.80 6.22 -16.51
C TYR A 83 -1.06 7.48 -16.97
N TYR A 84 -0.46 8.17 -16.01
CA TYR A 84 0.29 9.39 -16.27
C TYR A 84 1.72 9.22 -15.79
N PHE A 85 2.68 9.38 -16.67
CA PHE A 85 4.07 9.52 -16.27
C PHE A 85 4.39 10.99 -16.06
N ILE A 86 5.45 11.29 -15.31
CA ILE A 86 5.80 12.67 -14.93
C ILE A 86 5.90 13.61 -16.14
N LYS A 87 6.34 13.11 -17.30
CA LYS A 87 6.41 13.87 -18.56
C LYS A 87 5.05 14.22 -19.15
N ASP A 88 4.02 13.43 -18.84
CA ASP A 88 2.65 13.62 -19.36
C ASP A 88 1.85 14.57 -18.45
N ILE A 89 2.36 14.88 -17.26
CA ILE A 89 1.75 15.79 -16.28
C ILE A 89 2.26 17.21 -16.54
N PRO A 90 1.37 18.20 -16.78
CA PRO A 90 1.79 19.60 -16.91
C PRO A 90 2.57 20.08 -15.68
N TYR A 91 3.55 20.95 -15.91
CA TYR A 91 4.35 21.52 -14.83
C TYR A 91 3.47 22.30 -13.82
N GLY A 92 3.72 22.09 -12.53
CA GLY A 92 2.94 22.68 -11.44
C GLY A 92 1.64 21.92 -11.11
N LYS A 93 1.34 20.80 -11.83
CA LYS A 93 0.11 20.02 -11.65
C LYS A 93 0.32 18.68 -10.94
N LEU A 94 1.55 18.35 -10.55
CA LEU A 94 1.86 17.03 -9.97
C LEU A 94 1.00 16.72 -8.75
N THR A 95 0.81 17.66 -7.83
CA THR A 95 -0.03 17.47 -6.63
C THR A 95 -1.48 17.15 -7.01
N GLU A 96 -2.06 17.78 -8.04
CA GLU A 96 -3.43 17.51 -8.48
C GLU A 96 -3.58 16.06 -8.92
N TYR A 97 -2.60 15.53 -9.68
CA TYR A 97 -2.60 14.15 -10.15
C TYR A 97 -2.35 13.14 -9.01
N LEU A 98 -1.47 13.47 -8.06
CA LEU A 98 -1.27 12.66 -6.84
C LEU A 98 -2.55 12.57 -6.03
N MET A 99 -3.25 13.69 -5.86
CA MET A 99 -4.54 13.75 -5.18
C MET A 99 -5.62 12.93 -5.91
N ALA A 100 -5.63 12.93 -7.23
CA ALA A 100 -6.54 12.11 -8.03
C ALA A 100 -6.27 10.61 -7.82
N SER A 101 -4.99 10.21 -7.78
CA SER A 101 -4.58 8.83 -7.52
C SER A 101 -4.87 8.37 -6.09
N ALA A 102 -4.86 9.28 -5.12
CA ALA A 102 -5.16 8.99 -3.71
C ALA A 102 -6.65 9.12 -3.35
N CYS A 103 -7.50 9.50 -4.31
CA CYS A 103 -8.92 9.78 -4.09
C CYS A 103 -9.74 8.49 -4.02
N PHE A 104 -9.64 7.77 -2.89
CA PHE A 104 -10.39 6.55 -2.63
C PHE A 104 -11.92 6.79 -2.65
N PRO A 105 -12.75 5.81 -3.01
CA PRO A 105 -14.20 5.93 -2.95
C PRO A 105 -14.69 6.36 -1.57
N GLY A 106 -15.47 7.43 -1.53
CA GLY A 106 -15.90 8.10 -0.30
C GLY A 106 -15.27 9.48 -0.09
N PHE A 107 -14.20 9.80 -0.82
CA PHE A 107 -13.64 11.15 -0.89
C PHE A 107 -14.22 11.96 -2.03
N LYS A 108 -14.11 13.28 -1.94
CA LYS A 108 -14.53 14.18 -3.03
C LYS A 108 -13.66 13.91 -4.26
N ALA A 109 -14.32 13.48 -5.36
CA ALA A 109 -13.64 13.24 -6.64
C ALA A 109 -12.86 14.48 -7.09
N ARG A 110 -11.67 14.27 -7.62
CA ARG A 110 -10.82 15.35 -8.13
C ARG A 110 -11.20 15.70 -9.56
N THR A 111 -11.22 16.99 -9.87
CA THR A 111 -11.49 17.48 -11.23
C THR A 111 -10.20 18.06 -11.79
N ILE A 112 -9.72 17.49 -12.90
CA ILE A 112 -8.58 17.95 -13.68
C ILE A 112 -9.06 18.14 -15.11
N ASP A 113 -8.91 19.33 -15.66
CA ASP A 113 -9.33 19.68 -17.03
C ASP A 113 -10.77 19.22 -17.33
N GLU A 114 -11.72 19.62 -16.45
CA GLU A 114 -13.16 19.30 -16.52
C GLU A 114 -13.53 17.81 -16.35
N LYS A 115 -12.56 16.90 -16.25
CA LYS A 115 -12.79 15.48 -16.03
C LYS A 115 -12.66 15.13 -14.54
N LYS A 116 -13.53 14.22 -14.07
CA LYS A 116 -13.52 13.73 -12.70
C LYS A 116 -12.72 12.44 -12.58
N PHE A 117 -11.83 12.42 -11.58
CA PHE A 117 -10.96 11.29 -11.30
C PHE A 117 -11.13 10.80 -9.85
N ILE A 118 -10.89 9.52 -9.68
CA ILE A 118 -10.76 8.84 -8.40
C ILE A 118 -9.55 7.89 -8.44
N ASP A 119 -9.25 7.26 -7.30
CA ASP A 119 -8.16 6.30 -7.15
C ASP A 119 -8.20 5.20 -8.22
N GLY A 120 -7.05 4.92 -8.82
CA GLY A 120 -6.90 3.86 -9.82
C GLY A 120 -7.18 2.44 -9.28
N GLY A 121 -7.03 2.23 -7.98
CA GLY A 121 -7.31 0.95 -7.31
C GLY A 121 -8.75 0.47 -7.44
N VAL A 122 -9.70 1.35 -7.77
CA VAL A 122 -11.09 0.95 -8.07
C VAL A 122 -11.22 0.07 -9.31
N SER A 123 -10.22 0.04 -10.17
CA SER A 123 -10.21 -0.79 -11.38
C SER A 123 -9.00 -1.71 -11.45
N ASN A 124 -7.84 -1.26 -10.95
CA ASN A 124 -6.60 -2.02 -10.96
C ASN A 124 -5.66 -1.58 -9.84
N ASN A 125 -5.71 -2.29 -8.73
CA ASN A 125 -4.94 -1.99 -7.53
C ASN A 125 -3.43 -2.30 -7.68
N MET A 126 -3.05 -3.00 -8.75
CA MET A 126 -1.66 -3.28 -9.10
C MET A 126 -1.44 -3.07 -10.61
N PRO A 127 -1.15 -1.84 -11.04
CA PRO A 127 -1.12 -1.46 -12.46
C PRO A 127 0.17 -1.91 -13.17
N ILE A 128 0.48 -3.21 -13.15
CA ILE A 128 1.65 -3.80 -13.82
C ILE A 128 1.63 -3.52 -15.32
N ASN A 129 0.44 -3.49 -15.93
CA ASN A 129 0.28 -3.18 -17.37
C ASN A 129 0.86 -1.81 -17.75
N MET A 130 0.81 -0.82 -16.86
CA MET A 130 1.44 0.48 -17.06
C MET A 130 2.95 0.37 -17.39
N LEU A 131 3.65 -0.59 -16.75
CA LEU A 131 5.05 -0.88 -17.01
C LEU A 131 5.23 -1.77 -18.25
N LEU A 132 4.35 -2.75 -18.44
CA LEU A 132 4.39 -3.65 -19.60
C LEU A 132 4.19 -2.88 -20.91
N GLU A 133 3.30 -1.90 -20.94
CA GLU A 133 3.06 -1.02 -22.10
C GLU A 133 4.30 -0.17 -22.46
N LYS A 134 5.17 0.11 -21.48
CA LYS A 134 6.49 0.73 -21.72
C LYS A 134 7.58 -0.28 -22.12
N GLY A 135 7.27 -1.56 -22.25
CA GLY A 135 8.24 -2.60 -22.60
C GLY A 135 9.17 -2.97 -21.45
N ILE A 136 8.78 -2.71 -20.21
CA ILE A 136 9.56 -3.08 -19.03
C ILE A 136 9.29 -4.53 -18.68
N ASP A 137 10.33 -5.36 -18.68
CA ASP A 137 10.26 -6.81 -18.50
C ASP A 137 10.67 -7.27 -17.09
N ASN A 138 11.46 -6.45 -16.38
CA ASN A 138 11.90 -6.75 -15.01
C ASN A 138 11.11 -5.87 -14.04
N ILE A 139 10.20 -6.46 -13.31
CA ILE A 139 9.22 -5.75 -12.49
C ILE A 139 9.27 -6.27 -11.05
N ILE A 140 9.28 -5.37 -10.09
CA ILE A 140 9.01 -5.66 -8.69
C ILE A 140 7.60 -5.15 -8.39
N ALA A 141 6.69 -6.06 -8.12
CA ALA A 141 5.31 -5.74 -7.74
C ALA A 141 5.15 -5.88 -6.23
N ILE A 142 4.74 -4.80 -5.56
CA ILE A 142 4.55 -4.77 -4.10
C ILE A 142 3.06 -4.70 -3.82
N ASP A 143 2.51 -5.80 -3.28
CA ASP A 143 1.10 -5.94 -2.94
C ASP A 143 0.88 -5.74 -1.44
N VAL A 144 0.39 -4.57 -1.07
CA VAL A 144 0.02 -4.23 0.32
C VAL A 144 -1.38 -4.73 0.70
N LYS A 145 -2.04 -5.49 -0.17
CA LYS A 145 -3.41 -5.99 0.00
C LYS A 145 -4.43 -4.87 0.28
N GLY A 146 -4.23 -3.73 -0.35
CA GLY A 146 -5.18 -2.62 -0.29
C GLY A 146 -6.54 -3.01 -0.85
N VAL A 147 -7.58 -2.28 -0.43
CA VAL A 147 -8.95 -2.46 -0.96
C VAL A 147 -8.99 -2.00 -2.41
N GLY A 148 -9.45 -2.87 -3.33
CA GLY A 148 -9.53 -2.56 -4.75
C GLY A 148 -9.63 -3.82 -5.61
N PHE A 149 -9.64 -3.63 -6.92
CA PHE A 149 -9.67 -4.73 -7.87
C PHE A 149 -8.26 -5.06 -8.36
N TYR A 150 -8.02 -6.33 -8.62
CA TYR A 150 -6.76 -6.83 -9.17
C TYR A 150 -7.03 -7.41 -10.55
N ARG A 151 -6.23 -7.01 -11.53
CA ARG A 151 -6.27 -7.61 -12.87
C ARG A 151 -5.21 -8.67 -13.03
N THR A 152 -5.51 -9.66 -13.85
CA THR A 152 -4.54 -10.64 -14.30
C THR A 152 -3.93 -10.21 -15.63
N PHE A 153 -2.62 -10.41 -15.77
CA PHE A 153 -1.87 -10.07 -16.97
C PHE A 153 -1.12 -11.29 -17.50
N ASN A 154 -0.88 -11.31 -18.80
CA ASN A 154 0.04 -12.29 -19.36
C ASN A 154 1.48 -11.86 -19.05
N LEU A 155 2.12 -12.58 -18.17
CA LEU A 155 3.49 -12.34 -17.73
C LEU A 155 4.50 -13.29 -18.36
N ALA A 156 4.12 -14.02 -19.42
CA ALA A 156 5.02 -14.93 -20.13
C ALA A 156 6.24 -14.17 -20.66
N GLY A 157 7.42 -14.67 -20.36
CA GLY A 157 8.68 -14.02 -20.75
C GLY A 157 9.07 -12.78 -19.91
N LYS A 158 8.31 -12.45 -18.87
CA LYS A 158 8.60 -11.34 -17.96
C LYS A 158 9.18 -11.86 -16.66
N ASN A 159 10.11 -11.11 -16.09
CA ASN A 159 10.69 -11.38 -14.77
C ASN A 159 9.96 -10.52 -13.73
N VAL A 160 8.99 -11.10 -13.03
CA VAL A 160 8.19 -10.39 -12.04
C VAL A 160 8.42 -10.95 -10.65
N ILE A 161 9.02 -10.15 -9.77
CA ILE A 161 9.15 -10.45 -8.35
C ILE A 161 7.94 -9.85 -7.64
N ASN A 162 7.11 -10.71 -7.06
CA ASN A 162 5.91 -10.29 -6.35
C ASN A 162 6.15 -10.34 -4.83
N ILE A 163 6.14 -9.18 -4.19
CA ILE A 163 6.26 -9.04 -2.73
C ILE A 163 4.86 -8.88 -2.16
N LYS A 164 4.42 -9.86 -1.37
CA LYS A 164 3.08 -9.89 -0.76
C LYS A 164 3.19 -9.86 0.75
N CYS A 165 2.30 -9.11 1.39
CA CYS A 165 2.21 -9.10 2.84
C CYS A 165 1.90 -10.51 3.38
N SER A 166 2.77 -11.05 4.22
CA SER A 166 2.60 -12.34 4.90
C SER A 166 1.63 -12.26 6.08
N ARG A 167 1.48 -11.09 6.68
CA ARG A 167 0.65 -10.81 7.85
C ARG A 167 -0.48 -9.83 7.54
N PRO A 168 -1.60 -9.86 8.31
CA PRO A 168 -2.61 -8.81 8.23
C PRO A 168 -1.97 -7.46 8.51
N GLN A 169 -2.23 -6.48 7.64
CA GLN A 169 -1.77 -5.11 7.82
C GLN A 169 -2.79 -4.31 8.62
N THR A 170 -2.39 -3.16 9.14
CA THR A 170 -3.31 -2.17 9.74
C THR A 170 -4.38 -1.76 8.74
N GLY A 171 -5.53 -1.29 9.23
CA GLY A 171 -6.60 -0.80 8.36
C GLY A 171 -6.14 0.37 7.48
N THR A 172 -6.81 0.56 6.34
CA THR A 172 -6.46 1.60 5.35
C THR A 172 -6.36 3.01 5.94
N PHE A 173 -7.12 3.26 7.00
CA PHE A 173 -7.15 4.56 7.70
C PHE A 173 -6.67 4.44 9.15
N ASP A 174 -5.95 3.38 9.47
CA ASP A 174 -5.37 3.18 10.79
C ASP A 174 -3.94 3.73 10.80
N PHE A 175 -3.76 4.87 11.43
CA PHE A 175 -2.48 5.58 11.58
C PHE A 175 -1.83 5.33 12.95
N ASP A 176 -2.16 4.19 13.60
CA ASP A 176 -1.47 3.78 14.82
C ASP A 176 0.03 3.58 14.58
N ARG A 177 0.84 4.27 15.37
CA ARG A 177 2.30 4.29 15.19
C ARG A 177 2.94 2.92 15.36
N ASP A 178 2.44 2.12 16.29
CA ASP A 178 2.99 0.78 16.54
C ASP A 178 2.58 -0.18 15.41
N GLY A 179 1.35 -0.04 14.90
CA GLY A 179 0.90 -0.77 13.71
C GLY A 179 1.73 -0.41 12.47
N ILE A 180 2.00 0.88 12.24
CA ILE A 180 2.86 1.34 11.14
C ILE A 180 4.27 0.75 11.25
N ARG A 181 4.88 0.77 12.45
CA ARG A 181 6.21 0.17 12.66
C ARG A 181 6.23 -1.33 12.37
N LYS A 182 5.20 -2.05 12.82
CA LYS A 182 5.05 -3.49 12.52
C LYS A 182 4.92 -3.72 11.02
N SER A 183 4.09 -2.94 10.33
CA SER A 183 3.92 -3.04 8.87
C SER A 183 5.24 -2.79 8.11
N ILE A 184 6.06 -1.84 8.55
CA ILE A 184 7.39 -1.59 7.96
C ILE A 184 8.30 -2.81 8.19
N GLN A 185 8.29 -3.42 9.38
CA GLN A 185 9.07 -4.62 9.67
C GLN A 185 8.59 -5.81 8.85
N ASP A 186 7.28 -6.04 8.77
CA ASP A 186 6.70 -7.09 7.93
C ASP A 186 7.15 -6.94 6.47
N GLY A 187 7.06 -5.72 5.91
CA GLY A 187 7.52 -5.42 4.55
C GLY A 187 9.01 -5.74 4.32
N TYR A 188 9.88 -5.47 5.31
CA TYR A 188 11.29 -5.85 5.24
C TYR A 188 11.46 -7.38 5.13
N TYR A 189 10.81 -8.14 6.03
CA TYR A 189 10.92 -9.60 6.02
C TYR A 189 10.32 -10.23 4.76
N ASP A 190 9.18 -9.72 4.30
CA ASP A 190 8.52 -10.19 3.08
C ASP A 190 9.36 -9.91 1.83
N CYS A 191 9.99 -8.73 1.76
CA CYS A 191 10.94 -8.39 0.71
C CYS A 191 12.14 -9.36 0.69
N MET A 192 12.75 -9.60 1.85
CA MET A 192 13.88 -10.53 1.97
C MET A 192 13.52 -11.97 1.58
N LYS A 193 12.28 -12.40 1.85
CA LYS A 193 11.76 -13.70 1.39
C LYS A 193 11.57 -13.72 -0.13
N ALA A 194 10.97 -12.68 -0.71
CA ALA A 194 10.75 -12.57 -2.14
C ALA A 194 12.08 -12.60 -2.94
N PHE A 195 13.15 -12.04 -2.37
CA PHE A 195 14.49 -12.10 -2.95
C PHE A 195 15.30 -13.35 -2.57
N GLY A 196 14.68 -14.34 -1.92
CA GLY A 196 15.31 -15.62 -1.57
C GLY A 196 16.42 -15.53 -0.51
N LYS A 197 16.51 -14.41 0.23
CA LYS A 197 17.45 -14.24 1.34
C LYS A 197 16.96 -14.93 2.61
N PHE A 198 15.64 -14.90 2.81
CA PHE A 198 14.95 -15.57 3.90
C PHE A 198 13.94 -16.60 3.34
N SER A 199 13.50 -17.49 4.21
CA SER A 199 12.46 -18.49 3.95
C SER A 199 11.48 -18.53 5.13
N GLY A 200 10.40 -19.31 5.00
CA GLY A 200 9.29 -19.41 5.95
C GLY A 200 8.08 -18.58 5.53
N VAL A 201 6.97 -18.76 6.20
CA VAL A 201 5.69 -18.08 5.91
C VAL A 201 5.44 -16.96 6.93
N LEU A 202 5.14 -17.30 8.17
CA LEU A 202 4.86 -16.35 9.25
C LEU A 202 6.12 -15.87 9.98
N TYR A 203 7.14 -16.72 10.00
CA TYR A 203 8.45 -16.42 10.59
C TYR A 203 9.52 -16.39 9.52
N SER A 204 10.72 -16.01 9.90
CA SER A 204 11.82 -15.86 8.95
C SER A 204 13.03 -16.66 9.40
N PHE A 205 13.53 -17.43 8.48
CA PHE A 205 14.71 -18.28 8.62
C PHE A 205 15.73 -17.87 7.56
N LYS A 206 17.02 -17.99 7.84
CA LYS A 206 18.02 -17.90 6.77
C LYS A 206 17.73 -18.98 5.73
N ALA A 207 17.77 -18.64 4.46
CA ALA A 207 17.42 -19.58 3.38
C ALA A 207 18.20 -20.90 3.45
N ARG A 208 19.49 -20.83 3.82
CA ARG A 208 20.34 -22.01 4.00
C ARG A 208 19.86 -22.92 5.14
N ASP A 209 19.51 -22.34 6.29
CA ASP A 209 19.12 -23.09 7.47
C ASP A 209 17.72 -23.72 7.27
N TYR A 210 16.82 -22.98 6.61
CA TYR A 210 15.53 -23.50 6.19
C TYR A 210 15.68 -24.68 5.22
N ALA A 211 16.57 -24.57 4.21
CA ALA A 211 16.84 -25.65 3.28
C ALA A 211 17.42 -26.90 3.96
N ALA A 212 18.23 -26.73 5.01
CA ALA A 212 18.70 -27.85 5.82
C ALA A 212 17.56 -28.49 6.62
N ALA A 213 16.72 -27.70 7.27
CA ALA A 213 15.55 -28.19 8.00
C ALA A 213 14.56 -28.92 7.11
N ARG A 214 14.36 -28.48 5.84
CA ARG A 214 13.50 -29.13 4.85
C ARG A 214 13.96 -30.55 4.42
N ARG A 215 15.18 -30.94 4.75
CA ARG A 215 15.66 -32.31 4.55
C ARG A 215 15.22 -33.25 5.68
N LEU A 216 14.91 -32.70 6.84
CA LEU A 216 14.54 -33.44 8.05
C LEU A 216 13.03 -33.39 8.30
N TYR A 217 12.41 -32.29 7.99
CA TYR A 217 11.00 -32.00 8.30
C TYR A 217 10.19 -31.73 7.03
N SER A 218 8.93 -32.13 7.01
CA SER A 218 7.99 -31.79 5.92
C SER A 218 7.69 -30.29 5.94
N LYS A 219 7.22 -29.78 4.81
CA LYS A 219 6.82 -28.37 4.71
C LYS A 219 5.67 -28.05 5.66
N GLU A 220 4.70 -28.97 5.70
CA GLU A 220 3.49 -28.85 6.52
C GLU A 220 3.83 -28.82 8.02
N LEU A 221 4.84 -29.61 8.43
CA LEU A 221 5.29 -29.59 9.84
C LEU A 221 5.93 -28.23 10.20
N ILE A 222 6.80 -27.71 9.33
CA ILE A 222 7.42 -26.38 9.57
C ILE A 222 6.36 -25.29 9.61
N GLU A 223 5.42 -25.29 8.66
CA GLU A 223 4.30 -24.32 8.66
C GLU A 223 3.42 -24.46 9.91
N GLY A 224 3.19 -25.69 10.38
CA GLY A 224 2.49 -25.96 11.63
C GLY A 224 3.21 -25.39 12.85
N ILE A 225 4.54 -25.51 12.91
CA ILE A 225 5.37 -24.88 13.95
C ILE A 225 5.25 -23.35 13.90
N GLU A 226 5.33 -22.75 12.71
CA GLU A 226 5.16 -21.31 12.55
C GLU A 226 3.78 -20.83 13.02
N ILE A 227 2.71 -21.59 12.73
CA ILE A 227 1.35 -21.28 13.19
C ILE A 227 1.27 -21.38 14.72
N ALA A 228 1.82 -22.45 15.32
CA ALA A 228 1.84 -22.63 16.75
C ALA A 228 2.58 -21.47 17.45
N ALA A 229 3.78 -21.15 16.98
CA ALA A 229 4.57 -20.02 17.50
C ALA A 229 3.80 -18.70 17.41
N ASN A 230 3.05 -18.47 16.31
CA ASN A 230 2.22 -17.29 16.17
C ASN A 230 1.06 -17.24 17.17
N ILE A 231 0.41 -18.38 17.44
CA ILE A 231 -0.66 -18.50 18.45
C ILE A 231 -0.11 -18.20 19.85
N PHE A 232 1.09 -18.68 20.16
CA PHE A 232 1.76 -18.42 21.44
C PHE A 232 2.42 -17.04 21.54
N GLY A 233 2.27 -16.19 20.53
CA GLY A 233 2.74 -14.79 20.55
C GLY A 233 4.27 -14.66 20.48
N VAL A 234 4.97 -15.62 19.89
CA VAL A 234 6.42 -15.55 19.69
C VAL A 234 6.72 -14.35 18.77
N ASN A 235 7.76 -13.58 19.11
CA ASN A 235 8.12 -12.38 18.34
C ASN A 235 8.53 -12.75 16.90
N PRO A 236 7.82 -12.28 15.84
CA PRO A 236 8.13 -12.64 14.47
C PRO A 236 9.31 -11.87 13.87
N TYR A 237 9.78 -10.81 14.55
CA TYR A 237 10.73 -9.84 14.00
C TYR A 237 12.19 -10.16 14.31
N LYS A 238 12.55 -11.43 14.20
CA LYS A 238 13.94 -11.92 14.20
C LYS A 238 14.08 -13.14 13.29
N LEU A 239 15.31 -13.50 12.98
CA LEU A 239 15.62 -14.75 12.30
C LEU A 239 15.69 -15.89 13.31
N TYR A 240 15.04 -16.99 12.97
CA TYR A 240 15.02 -18.20 13.77
C TYR A 240 15.75 -19.35 13.07
N THR A 241 16.21 -20.31 13.83
CA THR A 241 16.34 -21.71 13.41
C THR A 241 15.02 -22.45 13.73
N ILE A 242 14.81 -23.63 13.12
CA ILE A 242 13.60 -24.42 13.45
C ILE A 242 13.61 -24.82 14.93
N ASP A 243 14.77 -25.23 15.44
CA ASP A 243 14.92 -25.68 16.84
C ASP A 243 14.68 -24.55 17.87
N GLU A 244 14.87 -23.29 17.50
CA GLU A 244 14.54 -22.13 18.34
C GLU A 244 13.04 -21.80 18.35
N LEU A 245 12.29 -22.31 17.39
CA LEU A 245 10.87 -22.03 17.25
C LEU A 245 9.99 -23.16 17.83
N VAL A 246 10.56 -24.35 18.05
CA VAL A 246 9.93 -25.50 18.71
C VAL A 246 10.02 -25.35 20.24
#